data_9239e9c0dab4d08158090532041843c7
#
_entry.id   9239e9c0dab4d08158090532041843c7
#
_cell.length_a   1.000
_cell.length_b   1.000
_cell.length_c   1.000
_cell.angle_alpha   90.00
_cell.angle_beta   90.00
_cell.angle_gamma   90.00
#
_symmetry.space_group_name_H-M   'P 1'
#
loop_
_entity.id
_entity.type
_entity.pdbx_description
1 polymer ?
#
loop_
_entity_poly.entity_id
_entity_poly.type
_entity_poly.pdbx_seq_one_letter_code
_entity_poly.pdbx_strand_id
1 'polypeptide(L)'
;MKTIGFIGYSNTGKTTLIEKLIPLLRARGLRVSTVKNAHHGFDMDRPGKDSYRYREAGSQQVLIATAERWALLTEVRDGPAPLESLIAHLDPCDLVLVEGFKSEGQFPRIEVRRTTNTEPPIFPRDPNVIAIAADHAIDTALPVLDLNDAAKIASFIVETLQLP
;
A
#
# COMPACT_ATOMS: atom_id res chain seq x y z
N MET A 1 4.74 5.38 -13.58
CA MET A 1 4.92 4.93 -12.18
C MET A 1 4.85 3.41 -12.15
N LYS A 2 5.83 2.74 -11.53
CA LYS A 2 5.72 1.30 -11.25
C LYS A 2 4.90 1.11 -9.98
N THR A 3 4.19 -0.01 -9.87
CA THR A 3 3.34 -0.31 -8.70
C THR A 3 3.64 -1.71 -8.19
N ILE A 4 3.70 -1.88 -6.87
CA ILE A 4 3.79 -3.19 -6.20
C ILE A 4 2.82 -3.23 -5.02
N GLY A 5 2.11 -4.35 -4.88
CA GLY A 5 1.16 -4.59 -3.81
C GLY A 5 1.76 -5.41 -2.66
N PHE A 6 1.32 -5.11 -1.45
CA PHE A 6 1.56 -5.91 -0.25
C PHE A 6 0.22 -6.42 0.25
N ILE A 7 -0.01 -7.72 0.08
CA ILE A 7 -1.25 -8.37 0.49
C ILE A 7 -0.98 -9.34 1.65
N GLY A 8 -2.02 -9.77 2.31
CA GLY A 8 -1.97 -10.64 3.48
C GLY A 8 -3.09 -10.27 4.46
N TYR A 9 -3.31 -11.13 5.43
CA TYR A 9 -4.34 -10.91 6.44
C TYR A 9 -3.93 -9.84 7.46
N SER A 10 -4.85 -9.46 8.34
CA SER A 10 -4.56 -8.50 9.40
C SER A 10 -3.41 -8.99 10.29
N ASN A 11 -2.60 -8.06 10.78
CA ASN A 11 -1.48 -8.32 11.69
C ASN A 11 -0.33 -9.19 11.13
N THR A 12 -0.24 -9.39 9.80
CA THR A 12 0.90 -10.08 9.18
C THR A 12 2.16 -9.22 9.08
N GLY A 13 2.10 -7.94 9.40
CA GLY A 13 3.26 -7.03 9.40
C GLY A 13 3.46 -6.25 8.10
N LYS A 14 2.43 -6.16 7.23
CA LYS A 14 2.51 -5.37 5.98
C LYS A 14 2.95 -3.92 6.22
N THR A 15 2.27 -3.23 7.12
CA THR A 15 2.58 -1.82 7.45
C THR A 15 4.02 -1.69 7.96
N THR A 16 4.44 -2.55 8.88
CA THR A 16 5.81 -2.55 9.43
C THR A 16 6.87 -2.82 8.36
N LEU A 17 6.57 -3.71 7.39
CA LEU A 17 7.46 -3.96 6.27
C LEU A 17 7.56 -2.71 5.38
N ILE A 18 6.43 -2.13 4.99
CA ILE A 18 6.38 -0.92 4.14
C ILE A 18 7.13 0.25 4.81
N GLU A 19 6.97 0.46 6.11
CA GLU A 19 7.70 1.47 6.89
C GLU A 19 9.22 1.30 6.78
N LYS A 20 9.72 0.05 6.76
CA LYS A 20 11.15 -0.24 6.59
C LYS A 20 11.61 -0.11 5.14
N LEU A 21 10.77 -0.45 4.17
CA LEU A 21 11.09 -0.37 2.74
C LEU A 21 11.22 1.07 2.24
N ILE A 22 10.37 1.97 2.70
CA ILE A 22 10.36 3.37 2.25
C ILE A 22 11.75 4.03 2.37
N PRO A 23 12.42 4.05 3.53
CA PRO A 23 13.74 4.67 3.64
C PRO A 23 14.81 3.96 2.80
N LEU A 24 14.75 2.64 2.65
CA LEU A 24 15.70 1.86 1.84
C LEU A 24 15.57 2.16 0.35
N LEU A 25 14.35 2.30 -0.14
CA LEU A 25 14.08 2.66 -1.53
C LEU A 25 14.44 4.13 -1.80
N ARG A 26 14.13 5.03 -0.87
CA ARG A 26 14.53 6.43 -0.96
C ARG A 26 16.04 6.63 -0.94
N ALA A 27 16.77 5.84 -0.17
CA ALA A 27 18.24 5.87 -0.16
C ALA A 27 18.87 5.47 -1.51
N ARG A 28 18.10 4.78 -2.37
CA ARG A 28 18.47 4.47 -3.76
C ARG A 28 18.05 5.56 -4.76
N GLY A 29 17.59 6.71 -4.28
CA GLY A 29 17.18 7.84 -5.12
C GLY A 29 15.73 7.78 -5.64
N LEU A 30 14.95 6.75 -5.26
CA LEU A 30 13.59 6.58 -5.74
C LEU A 30 12.59 7.51 -5.01
N ARG A 31 11.69 8.11 -5.77
CA ARG A 31 10.50 8.78 -5.23
C ARG A 31 9.42 7.73 -5.00
N VAL A 32 9.01 7.56 -3.75
CA VAL A 32 8.08 6.52 -3.32
C VAL A 32 6.80 7.15 -2.77
N SER A 33 5.66 6.71 -3.29
CA SER A 33 4.33 7.04 -2.76
C SER A 33 3.65 5.78 -2.23
N THR A 34 2.65 5.95 -1.37
CA THR A 34 1.92 4.82 -0.77
C THR A 34 0.42 5.00 -0.92
N VAL A 35 -0.28 3.88 -1.14
CA VAL A 35 -1.74 3.80 -1.10
C VAL A 35 -2.11 2.70 -0.11
N LYS A 36 -3.01 2.99 0.83
CA LYS A 36 -3.47 2.02 1.83
C LYS A 36 -4.98 1.86 1.77
N ASN A 37 -5.43 0.61 1.70
CA ASN A 37 -6.84 0.28 1.91
C ASN A 37 -7.13 0.23 3.42
N ALA A 38 -7.97 1.15 3.89
CA ALA A 38 -8.47 1.14 5.26
C ALA A 38 -9.80 0.36 5.30
N HIS A 39 -9.78 -0.86 5.85
CA HIS A 39 -10.99 -1.71 5.95
C HIS A 39 -12.03 -1.20 6.96
N HIS A 40 -11.59 -0.33 7.86
CA HIS A 40 -12.47 0.40 8.78
C HIS A 40 -12.46 1.86 8.37
N GLY A 41 -13.60 2.53 8.49
CA GLY A 41 -13.66 3.96 8.20
C GLY A 41 -12.49 4.70 8.84
N PHE A 42 -11.86 5.59 8.10
CA PHE A 42 -10.86 6.49 8.63
C PHE A 42 -11.42 7.92 8.60
N ASP A 43 -11.10 8.68 9.60
CA ASP A 43 -11.35 10.11 9.60
C ASP A 43 -10.06 10.83 9.99
N MET A 44 -9.56 11.66 9.07
CA MET A 44 -8.40 12.52 9.30
C MET A 44 -8.81 13.88 9.85
N ASP A 45 -10.13 14.11 9.89
CA ASP A 45 -10.72 15.36 10.32
C ASP A 45 -11.28 15.24 11.75
N ARG A 46 -11.46 16.36 12.42
CA ARG A 46 -11.99 16.38 13.80
C ARG A 46 -13.36 17.03 13.82
N PRO A 47 -14.38 16.39 14.44
CA PRO A 47 -15.68 17.00 14.64
C PRO A 47 -15.58 18.43 15.21
N GLY A 48 -16.33 19.34 14.61
CA GLY A 48 -16.37 20.74 15.01
C GLY A 48 -15.28 21.65 14.39
N LYS A 49 -14.31 21.12 13.65
CA LYS A 49 -13.38 21.94 12.86
C LYS A 49 -14.02 22.41 11.55
N ASP A 50 -13.49 23.47 10.96
CA ASP A 50 -14.08 24.07 9.77
C ASP A 50 -14.14 23.11 8.59
N SER A 51 -13.09 22.32 8.37
CA SER A 51 -13.05 21.28 7.35
C SER A 51 -14.15 20.23 7.54
N TYR A 52 -14.34 19.74 8.75
CA TYR A 52 -15.43 18.83 9.10
C TYR A 52 -16.79 19.45 8.80
N ARG A 53 -17.01 20.71 9.20
CA ARG A 53 -18.27 21.45 8.96
C ARG A 53 -18.55 21.63 7.47
N TYR A 54 -17.52 21.85 6.64
CA TYR A 54 -17.68 21.94 5.19
C TYR A 54 -18.15 20.63 4.57
N ARG A 55 -17.58 19.49 5.01
CA ARG A 55 -18.02 18.16 4.57
C ARG A 55 -19.46 17.87 4.97
N GLU A 56 -19.82 18.11 6.25
CA GLU A 56 -21.18 17.95 6.75
C GLU A 56 -22.20 18.87 6.02
N ALA A 57 -21.77 20.03 5.61
CA ALA A 57 -22.58 20.94 4.80
C ALA A 57 -22.75 20.49 3.33
N GLY A 58 -22.08 19.38 2.93
CA GLY A 58 -22.23 18.76 1.62
C GLY A 58 -21.13 19.07 0.61
N SER A 59 -20.00 19.65 1.04
CA SER A 59 -18.85 19.80 0.14
C SER A 59 -18.37 18.43 -0.36
N GLN A 60 -18.17 18.31 -1.67
CA GLN A 60 -17.67 17.07 -2.29
C GLN A 60 -16.20 16.85 -1.99
N GLN A 61 -15.43 17.93 -1.95
CA GLN A 61 -14.00 17.90 -1.65
C GLN A 61 -13.64 19.06 -0.72
N VAL A 62 -12.74 18.79 0.22
CA VAL A 62 -12.14 19.81 1.08
C VAL A 62 -10.64 19.69 1.00
N LEU A 63 -9.97 20.76 0.54
CA LEU A 63 -8.52 20.87 0.54
C LEU A 63 -8.08 21.68 1.74
N ILE A 64 -7.24 21.09 2.58
CA ILE A 64 -6.66 21.72 3.75
C ILE A 64 -5.18 21.92 3.46
N ALA A 65 -4.68 23.14 3.57
CA ALA A 65 -3.30 23.48 3.25
C ALA A 65 -2.61 24.30 4.34
N THR A 66 -1.32 24.01 4.53
CA THR A 66 -0.36 24.81 5.29
C THR A 66 0.85 25.12 4.41
N ALA A 67 1.83 25.85 4.92
CA ALA A 67 3.09 26.09 4.22
C ALA A 67 3.92 24.80 3.98
N GLU A 68 3.66 23.73 4.73
CA GLU A 68 4.50 22.53 4.76
C GLU A 68 3.81 21.31 4.15
N ARG A 69 2.48 21.27 4.16
CA ARG A 69 1.69 20.13 3.65
C ARG A 69 0.27 20.53 3.29
N TRP A 70 -0.33 19.73 2.45
CA TRP A 70 -1.76 19.82 2.17
C TRP A 70 -2.39 18.41 2.15
N ALA A 71 -3.70 18.36 2.32
CA ALA A 71 -4.48 17.15 2.20
C ALA A 71 -5.79 17.46 1.46
N LEU A 72 -6.18 16.59 0.53
CA LEU A 72 -7.47 16.61 -0.14
C LEU A 72 -8.33 15.49 0.43
N LEU A 73 -9.45 15.85 1.02
CA LEU A 73 -10.50 14.94 1.46
C LEU A 73 -11.57 14.90 0.39
N THR A 74 -11.89 13.73 -0.11
CA THR A 74 -12.94 13.52 -1.11
C THR A 74 -14.02 12.60 -0.53
N GLU A 75 -15.26 13.07 -0.52
CA GLU A 75 -16.41 12.24 -0.15
C GLU A 75 -16.81 11.37 -1.34
N VAL A 76 -16.73 10.04 -1.16
CA VAL A 76 -17.09 9.06 -2.19
C VAL A 76 -18.54 8.64 -1.96
N ARG A 77 -19.45 9.02 -2.85
CA ARG A 77 -20.90 8.80 -2.70
C ARG A 77 -21.44 7.69 -3.59
N ASP A 78 -20.76 7.40 -4.69
CA ASP A 78 -21.23 6.46 -5.73
C ASP A 78 -20.54 5.08 -5.65
N GLY A 79 -20.12 4.67 -4.45
CA GLY A 79 -19.39 3.44 -4.21
C GLY A 79 -17.86 3.65 -4.15
N PRO A 80 -17.09 2.60 -3.81
CA PRO A 80 -15.63 2.72 -3.62
C PRO A 80 -14.92 3.19 -4.88
N ALA A 81 -14.00 4.13 -4.74
CA ALA A 81 -13.18 4.59 -5.85
C ALA A 81 -12.23 3.47 -6.31
N PRO A 82 -12.15 3.16 -7.62
CA PRO A 82 -11.21 2.18 -8.14
C PRO A 82 -9.76 2.55 -7.80
N LEU A 83 -8.92 1.54 -7.52
CA LEU A 83 -7.53 1.76 -7.13
C LEU A 83 -6.74 2.58 -8.18
N GLU A 84 -6.97 2.35 -9.47
CA GLU A 84 -6.33 3.08 -10.55
C GLU A 84 -6.63 4.58 -10.48
N SER A 85 -7.86 4.95 -10.15
CA SER A 85 -8.23 6.36 -9.98
C SER A 85 -7.61 6.98 -8.73
N LEU A 86 -7.45 6.21 -7.65
CA LEU A 86 -6.74 6.66 -6.44
C LEU A 86 -5.25 6.90 -6.73
N ILE A 87 -4.61 5.99 -7.47
CA ILE A 87 -3.20 6.14 -7.90
C ILE A 87 -3.03 7.36 -8.80
N ALA A 88 -4.00 7.66 -9.66
CA ALA A 88 -3.95 8.83 -10.56
C ALA A 88 -3.97 10.18 -9.83
N HIS A 89 -4.37 10.23 -8.55
CA HIS A 89 -4.28 11.43 -7.72
C HIS A 89 -2.90 11.67 -7.11
N LEU A 90 -1.98 10.70 -7.22
CA LEU A 90 -0.62 10.86 -6.73
C LEU A 90 0.22 11.65 -7.74
N ASP A 91 1.08 12.52 -7.24
CA ASP A 91 2.11 13.15 -8.06
C ASP A 91 3.00 12.09 -8.72
N PRO A 92 3.57 12.37 -9.91
CA PRO A 92 4.48 11.46 -10.58
C PRO A 92 5.63 11.02 -9.66
N CYS A 93 5.75 9.69 -9.47
CA CYS A 93 6.80 9.07 -8.67
C CYS A 93 7.37 7.84 -9.39
N ASP A 94 8.44 7.28 -8.86
CA ASP A 94 9.10 6.13 -9.48
C ASP A 94 8.39 4.82 -9.07
N LEU A 95 7.90 4.75 -7.81
CA LEU A 95 7.28 3.56 -7.25
C LEU A 95 6.09 3.90 -6.36
N VAL A 96 4.98 3.18 -6.54
CA VAL A 96 3.82 3.18 -5.65
C VAL A 96 3.78 1.86 -4.87
N LEU A 97 3.81 1.94 -3.54
CA LEU A 97 3.59 0.80 -2.64
C LEU A 97 2.12 0.78 -2.24
N VAL A 98 1.42 -0.30 -2.57
CA VAL A 98 -0.01 -0.47 -2.28
C VAL A 98 -0.20 -1.47 -1.14
N GLU A 99 -0.78 -1.05 -0.03
CA GLU A 99 -1.15 -1.92 1.08
C GLU A 99 -2.64 -2.33 0.98
N GLY A 100 -2.89 -3.62 0.88
CA GLY A 100 -4.25 -4.17 0.73
C GLY A 100 -4.68 -4.27 -0.73
N PHE A 101 -5.94 -3.95 -1.04
CA PHE A 101 -6.51 -4.06 -2.40
C PHE A 101 -6.28 -5.44 -3.03
N LYS A 102 -6.61 -6.51 -2.28
CA LYS A 102 -6.29 -7.91 -2.64
C LYS A 102 -6.88 -8.37 -3.97
N SER A 103 -7.98 -7.76 -4.40
CA SER A 103 -8.73 -8.13 -5.61
C SER A 103 -8.70 -7.05 -6.70
N GLU A 104 -7.95 -5.97 -6.51
CA GLU A 104 -7.96 -4.84 -7.43
C GLU A 104 -6.59 -4.62 -8.08
N GLY A 105 -6.60 -4.16 -9.32
CA GLY A 105 -5.41 -3.82 -10.10
C GLY A 105 -4.63 -5.03 -10.65
N GLN A 106 -3.95 -4.82 -11.78
CA GLN A 106 -3.13 -5.80 -12.48
C GLN A 106 -1.64 -5.44 -12.31
N PHE A 107 -1.09 -5.62 -11.12
CA PHE A 107 0.30 -5.32 -10.80
C PHE A 107 0.91 -6.38 -9.89
N PRO A 108 2.24 -6.55 -9.88
CA PRO A 108 2.94 -7.50 -9.03
C PRO A 108 2.63 -7.30 -7.54
N ARG A 109 2.49 -8.42 -6.81
CA ARG A 109 2.20 -8.43 -5.38
C ARG A 109 3.18 -9.29 -4.62
N ILE A 110 3.47 -8.89 -3.38
CA ILE A 110 4.15 -9.70 -2.38
C ILE A 110 3.12 -10.06 -1.32
N GLU A 111 2.91 -11.36 -1.08
CA GLU A 111 2.10 -11.80 0.06
C GLU A 111 2.95 -11.79 1.32
N VAL A 112 2.49 -11.10 2.36
CA VAL A 112 3.15 -11.04 3.67
C VAL A 112 2.51 -12.05 4.61
N ARG A 113 3.33 -12.96 5.16
CA ARG A 113 2.87 -14.04 6.05
C ARG A 113 3.70 -14.12 7.32
N ARG A 114 3.05 -14.52 8.41
CA ARG A 114 3.72 -14.86 9.68
C ARG A 114 3.31 -16.23 10.16
N THR A 115 4.18 -16.89 10.90
CA THR A 115 3.89 -18.18 11.57
C THR A 115 2.62 -18.12 12.42
N THR A 116 2.33 -16.98 13.02
CA THR A 116 1.13 -16.76 13.85
C THR A 116 -0.16 -16.65 13.04
N ASN A 117 -0.08 -16.55 11.72
CA ASN A 117 -1.25 -16.42 10.85
C ASN A 117 -1.67 -17.80 10.32
N THR A 118 -2.81 -18.29 10.77
CA THR A 118 -3.37 -19.61 10.41
C THR A 118 -4.26 -19.59 9.17
N GLU A 119 -4.54 -18.43 8.63
CA GLU A 119 -5.37 -18.27 7.44
C GLU A 119 -4.72 -18.89 6.21
N PRO A 120 -5.52 -19.45 5.27
CA PRO A 120 -4.97 -20.07 4.07
C PRO A 120 -4.20 -19.05 3.21
N PRO A 121 -3.16 -19.48 2.49
CA PRO A 121 -2.39 -18.58 1.63
C PRO A 121 -3.25 -18.01 0.50
N ILE A 122 -2.91 -16.78 0.08
CA ILE A 122 -3.58 -16.08 -1.01
C ILE A 122 -2.92 -16.44 -2.35
N PHE A 123 -1.60 -16.59 -2.36
CA PHE A 123 -0.79 -16.77 -3.58
C PHE A 123 -1.27 -17.87 -4.53
N PRO A 124 -1.87 -18.99 -4.09
CA PRO A 124 -2.34 -20.00 -5.05
C PRO A 124 -3.54 -19.55 -5.88
N ARG A 125 -4.22 -18.48 -5.46
CA ARG A 125 -5.45 -17.96 -6.08
C ARG A 125 -5.27 -16.62 -6.76
N ASP A 126 -4.12 -15.96 -6.56
CA ASP A 126 -3.80 -14.67 -7.15
C ASP A 126 -2.54 -14.77 -8.02
N PRO A 127 -2.70 -14.82 -9.36
CA PRO A 127 -1.58 -14.94 -10.29
C PRO A 127 -0.64 -13.72 -10.30
N ASN A 128 -1.03 -12.61 -9.68
CA ASN A 128 -0.19 -11.43 -9.55
C ASN A 128 0.78 -11.52 -8.36
N VAL A 129 0.66 -12.54 -7.50
CA VAL A 129 1.64 -12.76 -6.43
C VAL A 129 2.92 -13.33 -7.03
N ILE A 130 4.00 -12.57 -6.94
CA ILE A 130 5.31 -12.90 -7.52
C ILE A 130 6.33 -13.35 -6.48
N ALA A 131 6.06 -13.10 -5.19
CA ALA A 131 6.90 -13.52 -4.08
C ALA A 131 6.11 -13.53 -2.77
N ILE A 132 6.67 -14.20 -1.76
CA ILE A 132 6.12 -14.25 -0.41
C ILE A 132 7.18 -13.71 0.55
N ALA A 133 6.81 -12.74 1.40
CA ALA A 133 7.65 -12.30 2.51
C ALA A 133 7.15 -13.00 3.79
N ALA A 134 7.97 -13.90 4.36
CA ALA A 134 7.57 -14.71 5.51
C ALA A 134 8.66 -14.82 6.57
N ASP A 135 8.28 -15.11 7.81
CA ASP A 135 9.18 -15.41 8.93
C ASP A 135 9.39 -16.92 9.14
N HIS A 136 8.91 -17.75 8.22
CA HIS A 136 9.00 -19.19 8.24
C HIS A 136 9.08 -19.77 6.81
N ALA A 137 9.48 -21.01 6.69
CA ALA A 137 9.51 -21.72 5.40
C ALA A 137 8.08 -21.93 4.88
N ILE A 138 7.91 -21.73 3.58
CA ILE A 138 6.65 -21.96 2.86
C ILE A 138 6.93 -22.88 1.66
N ASP A 139 6.15 -23.94 1.53
CA ASP A 139 6.22 -24.85 0.39
C ASP A 139 5.54 -24.21 -0.83
N THR A 140 6.37 -23.74 -1.75
CA THR A 140 5.92 -23.05 -2.96
C THR A 140 7.04 -22.96 -3.99
N ALA A 141 6.66 -22.81 -5.27
CA ALA A 141 7.61 -22.49 -6.34
C ALA A 141 7.97 -21.00 -6.43
N LEU A 142 7.25 -20.12 -5.72
CA LEU A 142 7.52 -18.68 -5.71
C LEU A 142 8.74 -18.35 -4.83
N PRO A 143 9.47 -17.28 -5.10
CA PRO A 143 10.49 -16.77 -4.21
C PRO A 143 9.93 -16.51 -2.80
N VAL A 144 10.59 -17.06 -1.78
CA VAL A 144 10.29 -16.79 -0.37
C VAL A 144 11.40 -15.91 0.20
N LEU A 145 11.01 -14.71 0.60
CA LEU A 145 11.89 -13.67 1.15
C LEU A 145 11.73 -13.64 2.67
N ASP A 146 12.85 -13.49 3.40
CA ASP A 146 12.76 -13.29 4.84
C ASP A 146 12.08 -11.96 5.17
N LEU A 147 10.94 -12.02 5.84
CA LEU A 147 10.14 -10.85 6.27
C LEU A 147 10.95 -9.88 7.13
N ASN A 148 11.99 -10.35 7.81
CA ASN A 148 12.84 -9.53 8.68
C ASN A 148 13.99 -8.88 7.91
N ASP A 149 14.28 -9.29 6.67
CA ASP A 149 15.31 -8.72 5.82
C ASP A 149 14.71 -7.74 4.79
N ALA A 150 14.30 -6.57 5.27
CA ALA A 150 13.74 -5.53 4.41
C ALA A 150 14.71 -5.06 3.31
N ALA A 151 16.03 -5.19 3.51
CA ALA A 151 17.03 -4.80 2.52
C ALA A 151 17.00 -5.73 1.29
N LYS A 152 16.90 -7.05 1.51
CA LYS A 152 16.73 -8.02 0.43
C LYS A 152 15.40 -7.85 -0.28
N ILE A 153 14.32 -7.58 0.46
CA ILE A 153 13.01 -7.31 -0.16
C ILE A 153 13.07 -6.04 -1.02
N ALA A 154 13.72 -4.98 -0.56
CA ALA A 154 13.92 -3.77 -1.35
C ALA A 154 14.71 -4.04 -2.64
N SER A 155 15.79 -4.85 -2.57
CA SER A 155 16.57 -5.26 -3.74
C SER A 155 15.72 -6.07 -4.72
N PHE A 156 14.97 -7.05 -4.24
CA PHE A 156 14.05 -7.85 -5.05
C PHE A 156 13.03 -6.96 -5.81
N ILE A 157 12.46 -5.95 -5.13
CA ILE A 157 11.51 -5.02 -5.75
C ILE A 157 12.16 -4.22 -6.88
N VAL A 158 13.36 -3.65 -6.62
CA VAL A 158 14.09 -2.84 -7.61
C VAL A 158 14.44 -3.67 -8.84
N GLU A 159 14.97 -4.86 -8.66
CA GLU A 159 15.35 -5.78 -9.74
C GLU A 159 14.12 -6.23 -10.55
N THR A 160 13.07 -6.71 -9.87
CA THR A 160 11.87 -7.25 -10.52
C THR A 160 11.13 -6.19 -11.31
N LEU A 161 11.03 -4.98 -10.79
CA LEU A 161 10.34 -3.88 -11.47
C LEU A 161 11.25 -3.09 -12.42
N GLN A 162 12.54 -3.46 -12.50
CA GLN A 162 13.54 -2.76 -13.32
C GLN A 162 13.53 -1.25 -13.03
N LEU A 163 13.62 -0.91 -11.74
CA LEU A 163 13.71 0.48 -11.29
C LEU A 163 15.14 1.01 -11.47
N PRO A 164 15.32 2.33 -11.68
CA PRO A 164 16.64 2.95 -11.84
C PRO A 164 17.52 2.80 -10.60
#